data_59cd4b3b1fe7fa126f37fbc44166246c
#
_entry.id   59cd4b3b1fe7fa126f37fbc44166246c
#
_cell.length_a   1.000
_cell.length_b   1.000
_cell.length_c   1.000
_cell.angle_alpha   90.00
_cell.angle_beta   90.00
_cell.angle_gamma   90.00
#
_symmetry.space_group_name_H-M   'P 1'
#
loop_
_entity.id
_entity.type
_entity.pdbx_description
1 polymer ?
#
loop_
_entity_poly.entity_id
_entity_poly.type
_entity_poly.pdbx_seq_one_letter_code
_entity_poly.pdbx_strand_id
1 'polypeptide(L)'
;KNYIRGKKTFGESYNLRRLIEQQITFEDFKFLKNSNKEVVVCVANLTGNSVEYKKLKECTYSDYMDWIWISCNYVPFMTLTTKEGCEYADGGLGCVIPIEKAITLGATHVDAILLDTELEQTHRAHSRNPFDALSTIFGFISDRIEVQNMHIGKLIAEDYNASLRMFYTPKILTSNSLVFNQSEMKKWWQMGFEHARDVVNKG
;
A
#
# COMPACT_ATOMS: atom_id res chain seq x y z
N LYS A 1 7.24 7.60 23.55
CA LYS A 1 7.94 6.66 24.47
C LYS A 1 9.13 5.96 23.80
N ASN A 2 9.04 5.55 22.53
CA ASN A 2 10.10 4.83 21.80
C ASN A 2 11.34 5.70 21.57
N TYR A 3 11.17 6.96 21.16
CA TYR A 3 12.28 7.91 20.96
C TYR A 3 13.16 8.09 22.20
N ILE A 4 12.52 8.22 23.37
CA ILE A 4 13.25 8.34 24.67
C ILE A 4 14.03 7.06 25.01
N ARG A 5 13.67 5.92 24.42
CA ARG A 5 14.34 4.61 24.62
C ARG A 5 15.38 4.29 23.54
N GLY A 6 15.78 5.25 22.73
CA GLY A 6 16.76 5.05 21.64
C GLY A 6 16.29 4.19 20.47
N LYS A 7 14.98 4.01 20.31
CA LYS A 7 14.41 3.28 19.16
C LYS A 7 14.36 4.16 17.92
N LYS A 8 14.52 3.56 16.75
CA LYS A 8 14.55 4.26 15.44
C LYS A 8 13.18 4.80 15.01
N THR A 9 12.07 4.37 15.63
CA THR A 9 10.69 4.69 15.23
C THR A 9 9.82 5.09 16.41
N PHE A 10 8.74 5.82 16.15
CA PHE A 10 7.77 6.25 17.18
C PHE A 10 6.91 5.10 17.69
N GLY A 11 6.61 4.09 16.84
CA GLY A 11 5.78 2.93 17.15
C GLY A 11 6.39 1.62 16.68
N GLU A 12 5.71 0.53 17.01
CA GLU A 12 6.05 -0.84 16.61
C GLU A 12 4.82 -1.54 16.03
N SER A 13 5.02 -2.42 15.05
CA SER A 13 3.95 -3.09 14.30
C SER A 13 4.00 -4.62 14.34
N TYR A 14 4.70 -5.22 15.31
CA TYR A 14 4.82 -6.69 15.41
C TYR A 14 3.47 -7.42 15.58
N ASN A 15 2.46 -6.75 16.16
CA ASN A 15 1.11 -7.32 16.23
C ASN A 15 0.46 -7.41 14.85
N LEU A 16 0.76 -6.48 13.92
CA LEU A 16 0.32 -6.55 12.54
C LEU A 16 0.94 -7.76 11.83
N ARG A 17 2.24 -8.03 12.04
CA ARG A 17 2.89 -9.22 11.49
C ARG A 17 2.20 -10.52 11.94
N ARG A 18 1.85 -10.61 13.23
CA ARG A 18 1.10 -11.77 13.76
C ARG A 18 -0.29 -11.89 13.12
N LEU A 19 -0.98 -10.77 12.92
CA LEU A 19 -2.28 -10.76 12.26
C LEU A 19 -2.17 -11.28 10.82
N ILE A 20 -1.15 -10.84 10.07
CA ILE A 20 -0.89 -11.32 8.70
C ILE A 20 -0.67 -12.83 8.70
N GLU A 21 0.16 -13.37 9.61
CA GLU A 21 0.40 -14.81 9.73
C GLU A 21 -0.85 -15.63 10.10
N GLN A 22 -1.79 -15.03 10.84
CA GLN A 22 -3.07 -15.65 11.15
C GLN A 22 -4.05 -15.66 9.98
N GLN A 23 -3.94 -14.71 9.05
CA GLN A 23 -4.84 -14.57 7.91
C GLN A 23 -4.32 -15.30 6.65
N ILE A 24 -3.01 -15.43 6.50
CA ILE A 24 -2.38 -16.10 5.35
C ILE A 24 -1.69 -17.36 5.86
N THR A 25 -2.33 -18.49 5.65
CA THR A 25 -1.80 -19.80 6.09
C THR A 25 -0.67 -20.28 5.17
N PHE A 26 0.10 -21.26 5.64
CA PHE A 26 1.10 -21.93 4.81
C PHE A 26 0.46 -22.64 3.60
N GLU A 27 -0.75 -23.15 3.74
CA GLU A 27 -1.48 -23.79 2.64
C GLU A 27 -1.92 -22.75 1.59
N ASP A 28 -2.37 -21.56 2.00
CA ASP A 28 -2.67 -20.46 1.08
C ASP A 28 -1.43 -20.05 0.29
N PHE A 29 -0.29 -19.93 0.98
CA PHE A 29 1.00 -19.63 0.33
C PHE A 29 1.38 -20.70 -0.69
N LYS A 30 1.28 -21.98 -0.35
CA LYS A 30 1.57 -23.09 -1.28
C LYS A 30 0.64 -23.08 -2.49
N PHE A 31 -0.65 -22.86 -2.24
CA PHE A 31 -1.64 -22.77 -3.30
C PHE A 31 -1.29 -21.64 -4.29
N LEU A 32 -1.03 -20.44 -3.78
CA LEU A 32 -0.67 -19.29 -4.60
C LEU A 32 0.67 -19.51 -5.33
N LYS A 33 1.68 -20.04 -4.65
CA LYS A 33 3.02 -20.30 -5.22
C LYS A 33 2.98 -21.29 -6.39
N ASN A 34 2.09 -22.28 -6.33
CA ASN A 34 1.91 -23.29 -7.38
C ASN A 34 0.87 -22.89 -8.44
N SER A 35 0.19 -21.76 -8.26
CA SER A 35 -0.78 -21.24 -9.22
C SER A 35 -0.09 -20.54 -10.41
N ASN A 36 -0.85 -20.30 -11.48
CA ASN A 36 -0.40 -19.48 -12.61
C ASN A 36 -0.41 -17.98 -12.30
N LYS A 37 -0.86 -17.57 -11.10
CA LYS A 37 -0.90 -16.16 -10.69
C LYS A 37 0.48 -15.70 -10.24
N GLU A 38 0.83 -14.46 -10.56
CA GLU A 38 1.98 -13.77 -9.98
C GLU A 38 1.48 -12.88 -8.85
N VAL A 39 2.04 -13.05 -7.66
CA VAL A 39 1.76 -12.19 -6.50
C VAL A 39 3.03 -11.43 -6.14
N VAL A 40 2.93 -10.11 -6.07
CA VAL A 40 4.07 -9.22 -5.91
C VAL A 40 3.79 -8.25 -4.77
N VAL A 41 4.79 -8.05 -3.91
CA VAL A 41 4.75 -7.07 -2.82
C VAL A 41 5.74 -5.96 -3.11
N CYS A 42 5.30 -4.70 -2.98
CA CYS A 42 6.12 -3.51 -3.16
C CYS A 42 6.71 -3.06 -1.83
N VAL A 43 8.03 -2.81 -1.78
CA VAL A 43 8.74 -2.30 -0.60
C VAL A 43 9.74 -1.22 -0.99
N ALA A 44 9.99 -0.27 -0.08
CA ALA A 44 11.03 0.74 -0.25
C ALA A 44 12.32 0.27 0.44
N ASN A 45 13.39 0.09 -0.33
CA ASN A 45 14.73 -0.10 0.19
C ASN A 45 15.38 1.26 0.46
N LEU A 46 15.38 1.67 1.72
CA LEU A 46 15.91 2.98 2.14
C LEU A 46 17.43 3.05 2.06
N THR A 47 18.12 1.93 2.26
CA THR A 47 19.58 1.84 2.13
C THR A 47 20.01 1.90 0.67
N GLY A 48 19.31 1.18 -0.20
CA GLY A 48 19.59 1.14 -1.64
C GLY A 48 18.96 2.27 -2.45
N ASN A 49 18.13 3.13 -1.80
CA ASN A 49 17.37 4.21 -2.44
C ASN A 49 16.56 3.74 -3.65
N SER A 50 15.81 2.65 -3.50
CA SER A 50 15.07 2.03 -4.60
C SER A 50 13.74 1.45 -4.13
N VAL A 51 12.78 1.36 -5.07
CA VAL A 51 11.55 0.57 -4.89
C VAL A 51 11.81 -0.84 -5.39
N GLU A 52 11.51 -1.83 -4.56
CA GLU A 52 11.71 -3.24 -4.90
C GLU A 52 10.39 -3.99 -4.91
N TYR A 53 10.30 -4.98 -5.81
CA TYR A 53 9.12 -5.81 -6.01
C TYR A 53 9.45 -7.26 -5.69
N LYS A 54 8.97 -7.72 -4.55
CA LYS A 54 9.24 -9.08 -4.03
C LYS A 54 8.15 -10.04 -4.54
N LYS A 55 8.55 -11.01 -5.36
CA LYS A 55 7.65 -12.00 -5.93
C LYS A 55 7.46 -13.17 -4.98
N LEU A 56 6.21 -13.60 -4.75
CA LEU A 56 5.89 -14.73 -3.89
C LEU A 56 6.61 -16.00 -4.32
N LYS A 57 6.73 -16.26 -5.61
CA LYS A 57 7.37 -17.47 -6.15
C LYS A 57 8.85 -17.58 -5.80
N GLU A 58 9.51 -16.44 -5.55
CA GLU A 58 10.94 -16.34 -5.21
C GLU A 58 11.19 -16.40 -3.69
N CYS A 59 10.13 -16.42 -2.87
CA CYS A 59 10.21 -16.35 -1.41
C CYS A 59 9.99 -17.70 -0.74
N THR A 60 10.51 -17.87 0.47
CA THR A 60 9.98 -18.82 1.46
C THR A 60 8.70 -18.26 2.08
N TYR A 61 7.92 -19.07 2.78
CA TYR A 61 6.72 -18.59 3.50
C TYR A 61 7.07 -17.50 4.52
N SER A 62 8.11 -17.72 5.32
CA SER A 62 8.54 -16.72 6.32
C SER A 62 8.97 -15.41 5.69
N ASP A 63 9.75 -15.47 4.59
CA ASP A 63 10.18 -14.26 3.88
C ASP A 63 9.00 -13.49 3.31
N TYR A 64 8.01 -14.22 2.75
CA TYR A 64 6.84 -13.58 2.17
C TYR A 64 5.99 -12.87 3.24
N MET A 65 5.84 -13.49 4.43
CA MET A 65 5.18 -12.83 5.57
C MET A 65 5.94 -11.58 6.03
N ASP A 66 7.27 -11.63 6.04
CA ASP A 66 8.10 -10.46 6.34
C ASP A 66 7.89 -9.36 5.30
N TRP A 67 7.91 -9.67 4.00
CA TRP A 67 7.74 -8.68 2.95
C TRP A 67 6.37 -8.03 2.95
N ILE A 68 5.28 -8.79 3.18
CA ILE A 68 3.94 -8.22 3.35
C ILE A 68 3.92 -7.27 4.56
N TRP A 69 4.49 -7.69 5.69
CA TRP A 69 4.54 -6.85 6.88
C TRP A 69 5.38 -5.58 6.68
N ILE A 70 6.54 -5.69 6.03
CA ILE A 70 7.40 -4.55 5.69
C ILE A 70 6.66 -3.56 4.79
N SER A 71 5.94 -4.05 3.78
CA SER A 71 5.12 -3.24 2.87
C SER A 71 3.97 -2.48 3.56
N CYS A 72 3.64 -2.83 4.79
CA CYS A 72 2.64 -2.13 5.60
C CYS A 72 3.26 -1.18 6.62
N ASN A 73 4.59 -1.07 6.69
CA ASN A 73 5.27 -0.29 7.72
C ASN A 73 5.52 1.15 7.30
N TYR A 74 4.60 2.03 7.69
CA TYR A 74 4.68 3.47 7.46
C TYR A 74 5.68 4.12 8.43
N VAL A 75 6.94 4.12 8.05
CA VAL A 75 8.06 4.71 8.82
C VAL A 75 7.98 6.24 8.74
N PRO A 76 8.26 7.00 9.83
CA PRO A 76 8.79 6.56 11.14
C PRO A 76 7.72 6.21 12.20
N PHE A 77 6.45 6.14 11.83
CA PHE A 77 5.35 5.89 12.76
C PHE A 77 5.25 4.40 13.17
N MET A 78 5.69 3.51 12.27
CA MET A 78 5.70 2.06 12.45
C MET A 78 7.13 1.50 12.38
N THR A 79 7.30 0.19 12.49
CA THR A 79 8.61 -0.46 12.59
C THR A 79 9.46 -0.26 11.34
N LEU A 80 10.68 0.24 11.50
CA LEU A 80 11.71 0.18 10.47
C LEU A 80 12.39 -1.19 10.55
N THR A 81 12.39 -1.92 9.45
CA THR A 81 12.88 -3.31 9.42
C THR A 81 14.22 -3.38 8.70
N THR A 82 15.20 -4.05 9.35
CA THR A 82 16.46 -4.43 8.69
C THR A 82 16.35 -5.88 8.22
N LYS A 83 16.54 -6.12 6.92
CA LYS A 83 16.55 -7.46 6.31
C LYS A 83 17.63 -7.48 5.23
N GLU A 84 18.40 -8.58 5.17
CA GLU A 84 19.46 -8.76 4.16
C GLU A 84 20.51 -7.61 4.15
N GLY A 85 20.76 -6.99 5.30
CA GLY A 85 21.71 -5.88 5.46
C GLY A 85 21.18 -4.50 5.04
N CYS A 86 19.92 -4.40 4.56
CA CYS A 86 19.28 -3.16 4.15
C CYS A 86 18.12 -2.79 5.09
N GLU A 87 17.81 -1.50 5.17
CA GLU A 87 16.63 -0.98 5.87
C GLU A 87 15.47 -0.83 4.89
N TYR A 88 14.32 -1.39 5.26
CA TYR A 88 13.12 -1.41 4.43
C TYR A 88 11.92 -0.78 5.13
N ALA A 89 11.03 -0.22 4.33
CA ALA A 89 9.77 0.40 4.74
C ALA A 89 8.66 0.11 3.71
N ASP A 90 7.48 0.68 3.96
CA ASP A 90 6.34 0.64 3.06
C ASP A 90 6.71 1.09 1.64
N GLY A 91 6.31 0.31 0.65
CA GLY A 91 6.51 0.62 -0.77
C GLY A 91 5.88 1.92 -1.22
N GLY A 92 4.83 2.37 -0.54
CA GLY A 92 4.17 3.64 -0.77
C GLY A 92 5.04 4.89 -0.59
N LEU A 93 6.22 4.75 0.04
CA LEU A 93 7.22 5.83 0.08
C LEU A 93 7.84 6.14 -1.31
N GLY A 94 7.69 5.26 -2.28
CA GLY A 94 8.20 5.46 -3.64
C GLY A 94 7.23 5.04 -4.74
N CYS A 95 6.32 4.10 -4.45
CA CYS A 95 5.30 3.64 -5.40
C CYS A 95 4.01 3.27 -4.66
N VAL A 96 3.02 4.15 -4.68
CA VAL A 96 1.70 3.92 -4.06
C VAL A 96 0.84 2.99 -4.91
N ILE A 97 0.87 3.17 -6.24
CA ILE A 97 0.05 2.41 -7.18
C ILE A 97 0.95 1.83 -8.29
N PRO A 98 1.31 0.55 -8.23
CA PRO A 98 2.28 -0.07 -9.13
C PRO A 98 1.67 -0.51 -10.49
N ILE A 99 0.92 0.37 -11.18
CA ILE A 99 0.31 0.10 -12.50
C ILE A 99 1.38 -0.24 -13.53
N GLU A 100 2.44 0.58 -13.60
CA GLU A 100 3.60 0.34 -14.47
C GLU A 100 4.15 -1.08 -14.29
N LYS A 101 4.31 -1.50 -13.04
CA LYS A 101 4.85 -2.83 -12.74
C LYS A 101 3.93 -3.95 -13.21
N ALA A 102 2.62 -3.80 -13.06
CA ALA A 102 1.66 -4.78 -13.55
C ALA A 102 1.75 -4.93 -15.08
N ILE A 103 1.79 -3.81 -15.82
CA ILE A 103 1.88 -3.80 -17.29
C ILE A 103 3.22 -4.38 -17.76
N THR A 104 4.34 -3.99 -17.14
CA THR A 104 5.67 -4.53 -17.50
C THR A 104 5.83 -6.01 -17.15
N LEU A 105 5.00 -6.57 -16.28
CA LEU A 105 4.89 -8.00 -16.03
C LEU A 105 3.94 -8.72 -17.01
N GLY A 106 3.38 -8.01 -17.99
CA GLY A 106 2.57 -8.57 -19.06
C GLY A 106 1.06 -8.43 -18.88
N ALA A 107 0.59 -7.62 -17.93
CA ALA A 107 -0.84 -7.36 -17.79
C ALA A 107 -1.37 -6.53 -18.97
N THR A 108 -2.40 -7.03 -19.66
CA THR A 108 -3.12 -6.32 -20.72
C THR A 108 -4.39 -5.64 -20.22
N HIS A 109 -4.83 -6.01 -19.02
CA HIS A 109 -5.97 -5.40 -18.32
C HIS A 109 -5.54 -5.17 -16.87
N VAL A 110 -5.67 -3.95 -16.39
CA VAL A 110 -5.30 -3.55 -15.03
C VAL A 110 -6.50 -2.92 -14.34
N ASP A 111 -6.89 -3.49 -13.21
CA ASP A 111 -7.81 -2.90 -12.26
C ASP A 111 -6.99 -2.29 -11.10
N ALA A 112 -6.96 -0.96 -11.03
CA ALA A 112 -6.28 -0.24 -9.98
C ALA A 112 -7.29 0.21 -8.91
N ILE A 113 -7.09 -0.25 -7.65
CA ILE A 113 -7.93 0.13 -6.51
C ILE A 113 -7.21 1.22 -5.73
N LEU A 114 -7.83 2.40 -5.67
CA LEU A 114 -7.31 3.57 -4.97
C LEU A 114 -8.11 3.78 -3.68
N LEU A 115 -7.40 4.09 -2.60
CA LEU A 115 -8.02 4.37 -1.30
C LEU A 115 -8.32 5.86 -1.10
N ASP A 116 -8.26 6.64 -2.17
CA ASP A 116 -8.61 8.06 -2.20
C ASP A 116 -9.77 8.32 -3.18
N THR A 117 -10.31 9.54 -3.17
CA THR A 117 -11.39 9.96 -4.05
C THR A 117 -10.84 10.55 -5.36
N GLU A 118 -11.62 10.46 -6.43
CA GLU A 118 -11.21 11.00 -7.73
C GLU A 118 -11.17 12.54 -7.75
N LEU A 119 -12.11 13.18 -7.09
CA LEU A 119 -12.37 14.62 -7.23
C LEU A 119 -12.16 15.43 -5.95
N GLU A 120 -12.30 14.81 -4.79
CA GLU A 120 -12.20 15.52 -3.50
C GLU A 120 -10.74 15.56 -3.02
N GLN A 121 -10.23 16.76 -2.79
CA GLN A 121 -8.92 16.91 -2.16
C GLN A 121 -9.06 16.84 -0.64
N THR A 122 -8.21 16.04 -0.02
CA THR A 122 -8.16 15.95 1.45
C THR A 122 -7.60 17.23 2.04
N HIS A 123 -8.47 18.07 2.63
CA HIS A 123 -8.04 19.22 3.40
C HIS A 123 -7.51 18.79 4.77
N ARG A 124 -6.21 18.95 4.98
CA ARG A 124 -5.58 18.62 6.27
C ARG A 124 -5.72 19.79 7.25
N ALA A 125 -6.00 19.47 8.51
CA ALA A 125 -6.01 20.44 9.58
C ALA A 125 -4.62 21.04 9.81
N HIS A 126 -4.56 22.29 10.35
CA HIS A 126 -3.29 22.90 10.73
C HIS A 126 -2.55 22.05 11.78
N SER A 127 -1.25 21.85 11.58
CA SER A 127 -0.39 21.13 12.50
C SER A 127 -0.26 21.88 13.84
N ARG A 128 -0.46 21.20 14.95
CA ARG A 128 -0.42 21.76 16.32
C ARG A 128 0.89 21.49 17.03
N ASN A 129 1.69 20.55 16.54
CA ASN A 129 2.94 20.12 17.12
C ASN A 129 3.85 19.51 16.03
N PRO A 130 5.14 19.29 16.31
CA PRO A 130 6.08 18.74 15.32
C PRO A 130 5.69 17.35 14.79
N PHE A 131 4.99 16.52 15.57
CA PHE A 131 4.52 15.22 15.16
C PHE A 131 3.40 15.33 14.12
N ASP A 132 2.43 16.24 14.35
CA ASP A 132 1.38 16.54 13.37
C ASP A 132 1.99 17.11 12.07
N ALA A 133 2.97 18.00 12.18
CA ALA A 133 3.66 18.57 11.02
C ALA A 133 4.36 17.48 10.20
N LEU A 134 5.07 16.57 10.86
CA LEU A 134 5.73 15.44 10.21
C LEU A 134 4.70 14.53 9.49
N SER A 135 3.61 14.19 10.17
CA SER A 135 2.52 13.39 9.59
C SER A 135 1.89 14.06 8.36
N THR A 136 1.69 15.39 8.44
CA THR A 136 1.15 16.19 7.32
C THR A 136 2.08 16.20 6.12
N ILE A 137 3.41 16.36 6.36
CA ILE A 137 4.43 16.33 5.29
C ILE A 137 4.46 14.96 4.61
N PHE A 138 4.52 13.88 5.39
CA PHE A 138 4.52 12.52 4.82
C PHE A 138 3.25 12.24 4.01
N GLY A 139 2.08 12.64 4.53
CA GLY A 139 0.85 12.50 3.79
C GLY A 139 0.85 13.30 2.49
N PHE A 140 1.35 14.55 2.49
CA PHE A 140 1.47 15.35 1.27
C PHE A 140 2.39 14.68 0.23
N ILE A 141 3.53 14.13 0.67
CA ILE A 141 4.46 13.41 -0.22
C ILE A 141 3.78 12.18 -0.82
N SER A 142 3.07 11.40 0.00
CA SER A 142 2.34 10.20 -0.45
C SER A 142 1.30 10.53 -1.52
N ASP A 143 0.48 11.58 -1.30
CA ASP A 143 -0.52 12.03 -2.29
C ASP A 143 0.14 12.46 -3.61
N ARG A 144 1.31 13.13 -3.55
CA ARG A 144 2.04 13.53 -4.77
C ARG A 144 2.59 12.33 -5.52
N ILE A 145 3.13 11.33 -4.81
CA ILE A 145 3.60 10.07 -5.40
C ILE A 145 2.44 9.33 -6.06
N GLU A 146 1.28 9.25 -5.40
CA GLU A 146 0.08 8.61 -5.94
C GLU A 146 -0.35 9.25 -7.26
N VAL A 147 -0.48 10.59 -7.29
CA VAL A 147 -0.85 11.34 -8.51
C VAL A 147 0.16 11.09 -9.63
N GLN A 148 1.47 11.08 -9.33
CA GLN A 148 2.50 10.79 -10.32
C GLN A 148 2.42 9.34 -10.83
N ASN A 149 2.22 8.36 -9.95
CA ASN A 149 2.06 6.97 -10.34
C ASN A 149 0.82 6.77 -11.24
N MET A 150 -0.29 7.47 -10.97
CA MET A 150 -1.47 7.44 -11.82
C MET A 150 -1.18 7.99 -13.22
N HIS A 151 -0.50 9.14 -13.31
CA HIS A 151 -0.16 9.73 -14.60
C HIS A 151 0.78 8.82 -15.39
N ILE A 152 1.85 8.32 -14.77
CA ILE A 152 2.78 7.39 -15.40
C ILE A 152 2.06 6.11 -15.82
N GLY A 153 1.20 5.57 -14.94
CA GLY A 153 0.42 4.37 -15.22
C GLY A 153 -0.50 4.51 -16.42
N LYS A 154 -1.16 5.67 -16.57
CA LYS A 154 -2.00 5.98 -17.75
C LYS A 154 -1.18 6.02 -19.03
N LEU A 155 -0.06 6.75 -19.03
CA LEU A 155 0.83 6.87 -20.19
C LEU A 155 1.38 5.50 -20.61
N ILE A 156 1.79 4.67 -19.66
CA ILE A 156 2.30 3.32 -19.93
C ILE A 156 1.17 2.41 -20.44
N ALA A 157 -0.03 2.52 -19.89
CA ALA A 157 -1.18 1.77 -20.39
C ALA A 157 -1.49 2.10 -21.86
N GLU A 158 -1.42 3.38 -22.23
CA GLU A 158 -1.57 3.82 -23.62
C GLU A 158 -0.45 3.27 -24.52
N ASP A 159 0.82 3.38 -24.10
CA ASP A 159 1.99 2.94 -24.86
C ASP A 159 1.98 1.42 -25.12
N TYR A 160 1.58 0.64 -24.14
CA TYR A 160 1.47 -0.83 -24.22
C TYR A 160 0.10 -1.33 -24.72
N ASN A 161 -0.82 -0.41 -25.06
CA ASN A 161 -2.20 -0.75 -25.43
C ASN A 161 -2.91 -1.63 -24.39
N ALA A 162 -2.67 -1.36 -23.10
CA ALA A 162 -3.27 -2.04 -21.97
C ALA A 162 -4.54 -1.31 -21.52
N SER A 163 -5.59 -2.06 -21.22
CA SER A 163 -6.82 -1.50 -20.62
C SER A 163 -6.59 -1.20 -19.14
N LEU A 164 -6.87 0.03 -18.72
CA LEU A 164 -6.75 0.47 -17.33
C LEU A 164 -8.10 0.93 -16.80
N ARG A 165 -8.56 0.30 -15.72
CA ARG A 165 -9.76 0.68 -15.00
C ARG A 165 -9.39 1.07 -13.56
N MET A 166 -9.89 2.22 -13.11
CA MET A 166 -9.61 2.77 -11.80
C MET A 166 -10.84 2.73 -10.90
N PHE A 167 -10.67 2.23 -9.68
CA PHE A 167 -11.69 2.19 -8.64
C PHE A 167 -11.30 3.14 -7.52
N TYR A 168 -12.00 4.23 -7.40
CA TYR A 168 -11.81 5.23 -6.33
C TYR A 168 -12.77 5.00 -5.17
N THR A 169 -12.46 5.55 -4.00
CA THR A 169 -13.47 5.62 -2.94
C THR A 169 -14.53 6.66 -3.33
N PRO A 170 -15.83 6.37 -3.13
CA PRO A 170 -16.91 7.27 -3.55
C PRO A 170 -16.95 8.59 -2.76
N LYS A 171 -16.28 8.66 -1.62
CA LYS A 171 -16.12 9.85 -0.77
C LYS A 171 -14.94 9.67 0.17
N ILE A 172 -14.47 10.74 0.80
CA ILE A 172 -13.51 10.68 1.89
C ILE A 172 -14.10 9.85 3.04
N LEU A 173 -13.46 8.72 3.37
CA LEU A 173 -13.95 7.80 4.39
C LEU A 173 -13.61 8.27 5.81
N THR A 174 -12.40 8.80 6.00
CA THR A 174 -11.93 9.26 7.30
C THR A 174 -10.88 10.36 7.13
N SER A 175 -10.83 11.28 8.09
CA SER A 175 -9.75 12.27 8.21
C SER A 175 -8.53 11.75 9.00
N ASN A 176 -8.64 10.55 9.60
CA ASN A 176 -7.58 9.93 10.39
C ASN A 176 -7.54 8.42 10.16
N SER A 177 -6.64 7.99 9.27
CA SER A 177 -6.44 6.59 8.88
C SER A 177 -5.89 5.68 10.00
N LEU A 178 -5.49 6.23 11.14
CA LEU A 178 -5.02 5.48 12.31
C LEU A 178 -6.14 5.17 13.32
N VAL A 179 -7.37 5.63 13.08
CA VAL A 179 -8.53 5.35 13.93
C VAL A 179 -9.40 4.28 13.29
N PHE A 180 -9.53 3.15 13.97
CA PHE A 180 -10.31 1.99 13.51
C PHE A 180 -11.63 1.92 14.27
N ASN A 181 -12.75 2.12 13.56
CA ASN A 181 -14.11 1.94 14.07
C ASN A 181 -14.79 0.83 13.30
N GLN A 182 -15.07 -0.30 13.96
CA GLN A 182 -15.64 -1.49 13.32
C GLN A 182 -16.97 -1.24 12.63
N SER A 183 -17.86 -0.46 13.23
CA SER A 183 -19.18 -0.17 12.66
C SER A 183 -19.09 0.67 11.39
N GLU A 184 -18.24 1.70 11.40
CA GLU A 184 -17.99 2.53 10.22
C GLU A 184 -17.28 1.74 9.12
N MET A 185 -16.28 0.92 9.45
CA MET A 185 -15.57 0.07 8.48
C MET A 185 -16.52 -0.90 7.76
N LYS A 186 -17.53 -1.44 8.44
CA LYS A 186 -18.56 -2.28 7.80
C LYS A 186 -19.40 -1.49 6.80
N LYS A 187 -19.78 -0.25 7.13
CA LYS A 187 -20.50 0.63 6.21
C LYS A 187 -19.66 0.99 4.99
N TRP A 188 -18.37 1.31 5.20
CA TRP A 188 -17.43 1.62 4.12
C TRP A 188 -17.21 0.43 3.18
N TRP A 189 -17.12 -0.77 3.75
CA TRP A 189 -17.04 -2.01 2.97
C TRP A 189 -18.25 -2.16 2.04
N GLN A 190 -19.47 -2.03 2.58
CA GLN A 190 -20.70 -2.14 1.79
C GLN A 190 -20.76 -1.06 0.69
N MET A 191 -20.40 0.17 1.03
CA MET A 191 -20.38 1.29 0.09
C MET A 191 -19.35 1.07 -1.02
N GLY A 192 -18.16 0.59 -0.70
CA GLY A 192 -17.12 0.25 -1.68
C GLY A 192 -17.56 -0.86 -2.62
N PHE A 193 -18.23 -1.89 -2.09
CA PHE A 193 -18.76 -2.99 -2.88
C PHE A 193 -19.82 -2.52 -3.89
N GLU A 194 -20.77 -1.69 -3.44
CA GLU A 194 -21.81 -1.13 -4.30
C GLU A 194 -21.22 -0.23 -5.40
N HIS A 195 -20.29 0.64 -5.02
CA HIS A 195 -19.61 1.53 -5.97
C HIS A 195 -18.81 0.75 -7.02
N ALA A 196 -18.02 -0.24 -6.59
CA ALA A 196 -17.24 -1.06 -7.53
C ALA A 196 -18.14 -1.83 -8.50
N ARG A 197 -19.27 -2.36 -8.03
CA ARG A 197 -20.27 -3.02 -8.89
C ARG A 197 -20.82 -2.06 -9.95
N ASP A 198 -21.10 -0.82 -9.58
CA ASP A 198 -21.61 0.20 -10.50
C ASP A 198 -20.56 0.60 -11.54
N VAL A 199 -19.28 0.69 -11.16
CA VAL A 199 -18.16 0.94 -12.10
C VAL A 199 -18.01 -0.21 -13.10
N VAL A 200 -18.09 -1.46 -12.63
CA VAL A 200 -18.00 -2.65 -13.51
C VAL A 200 -19.16 -2.72 -14.51
N ASN A 201 -20.37 -2.34 -14.09
CA ASN A 201 -21.55 -2.40 -14.94
C ASN A 201 -21.63 -1.26 -16.00
N LYS A 202 -20.85 -0.19 -15.83
CA LYS A 202 -20.81 0.96 -16.74
C LYS A 202 -19.71 0.86 -17.80
N GLY A 203 -18.73 0.01 -17.60
CA GLY A 203 -17.61 -0.21 -18.53
C GLY A 203 -17.75 -1.51 -19.27
#